data_b5364a1dc2a31ca9c8287245ab520a9b
#
_entry.id   b5364a1dc2a31ca9c8287245ab520a9b
#
_cell.length_a   1.000
_cell.length_b   1.000
_cell.length_c   1.000
_cell.angle_alpha   90.00
_cell.angle_beta   90.00
_cell.angle_gamma   90.00
#
_symmetry.space_group_name_H-M   'P 1'
#
loop_
_entity.id
_entity.type
_entity.pdbx_description
1 polymer ?
#
loop_
_entity_poly.entity_id
_entity_poly.type
_entity_poly.pdbx_seq_one_letter_code
_entity_poly.pdbx_strand_id
1 'polypeptide(L)'
;MPAGPPWAGAGALLGAWLLVARLPWGLCLLGPLLALPLLWPALPRPDEGRFSLLAADVGQGSAVLLRTRQHSLLFDAGPATPGAGDAGARLLWPLLRALGERRLDLMVLSHRDLDHVGGAASLLARLPVAQLRHSLEPGHPLLARGVPSTPCQAGQRWDWDGVRFELIHPFEPGPGAKGQTNAASCVLRVEDARGRVALMTGDIGVEQETALLAHDPQALRAEVLVVAHHGSRGSSSSAFLQAVAPDWAVIQAGYRNRFGHPHPEVLARLGAVGSKVVRTDRCGAWEWSEAGATCTREVRPRHWRDQPPPEPAAQAGSVVAMPRAGEPR
;
A
#
# COMPACT_ATOMS: atom_id res chain seq x y z
N MET A 1 17.65 -4.04 1.37
CA MET A 1 18.00 -3.26 2.56
C MET A 1 18.25 -1.83 2.09
N PRO A 2 17.71 -0.79 2.73
CA PRO A 2 18.14 0.57 2.46
C PRO A 2 19.66 0.62 2.70
N ALA A 3 20.41 1.20 1.78
CA ALA A 3 21.82 1.44 1.99
C ALA A 3 21.93 2.41 3.18
N GLY A 4 22.65 2.02 4.21
CA GLY A 4 22.95 2.92 5.32
C GLY A 4 23.63 4.19 4.81
N PRO A 5 23.57 5.28 5.56
CA PRO A 5 24.20 6.52 5.14
C PRO A 5 25.71 6.29 4.88
N PRO A 6 26.29 6.92 3.87
CA PRO A 6 27.68 6.65 3.45
C PRO A 6 28.70 6.84 4.59
N TRP A 7 28.43 7.72 5.54
CA TRP A 7 29.28 7.92 6.73
C TRP A 7 29.29 6.71 7.66
N ALA A 8 28.23 5.87 7.70
CA ALA A 8 28.23 4.66 8.52
C ALA A 8 29.20 3.60 7.99
N GLY A 9 29.34 3.50 6.65
CA GLY A 9 30.36 2.67 6.02
C GLY A 9 31.79 3.16 6.32
N ALA A 10 32.01 4.47 6.22
CA ALA A 10 33.32 5.08 6.58
C ALA A 10 33.65 4.86 8.07
N GLY A 11 32.67 5.04 8.95
CA GLY A 11 32.82 4.76 10.40
C GLY A 11 33.18 3.30 10.69
N ALA A 12 32.52 2.35 10.01
CA ALA A 12 32.82 0.93 10.18
C ALA A 12 34.22 0.55 9.64
N LEU A 13 34.66 1.12 8.54
CA LEU A 13 36.02 0.93 8.02
C LEU A 13 37.07 1.48 8.99
N LEU A 14 36.86 2.69 9.52
CA LEU A 14 37.72 3.26 10.56
C LEU A 14 37.72 2.40 11.80
N GLY A 15 36.55 1.91 12.23
CA GLY A 15 36.42 1.01 13.37
C GLY A 15 37.17 -0.29 13.18
N ALA A 16 37.07 -0.90 12.00
CA ALA A 16 37.84 -2.10 11.64
C ALA A 16 39.36 -1.83 11.66
N TRP A 17 39.79 -0.67 11.13
CA TRP A 17 41.19 -0.28 11.17
C TRP A 17 41.71 -0.11 12.62
N LEU A 18 40.94 0.52 13.52
CA LEU A 18 41.30 0.67 14.91
C LEU A 18 41.47 -0.68 15.65
N LEU A 19 40.70 -1.70 15.26
CA LEU A 19 40.81 -3.04 15.83
C LEU A 19 42.06 -3.79 15.38
N VAL A 20 42.53 -3.53 14.15
CA VAL A 20 43.71 -4.19 13.56
C VAL A 20 44.98 -3.42 13.82
N ALA A 21 44.91 -2.10 13.99
CA ALA A 21 46.04 -1.25 14.30
C ALA A 21 46.60 -1.58 15.68
N ARG A 22 47.93 -1.62 15.81
CA ARG A 22 48.61 -1.87 17.11
C ARG A 22 48.53 -0.63 18.02
N LEU A 23 47.30 -0.27 18.42
CA LEU A 23 46.97 0.88 19.25
C LEU A 23 46.71 0.44 20.72
N PRO A 24 46.82 1.34 21.69
CA PRO A 24 46.38 1.08 23.07
C PRO A 24 44.97 0.52 23.09
N TRP A 25 44.75 -0.52 23.91
CA TRP A 25 43.49 -1.28 23.93
C TRP A 25 42.23 -0.41 24.12
N GLY A 26 42.35 0.71 24.87
CA GLY A 26 41.26 1.67 25.05
C GLY A 26 40.78 2.30 23.73
N LEU A 27 41.68 2.54 22.76
CA LEU A 27 41.31 3.04 21.44
C LEU A 27 40.65 1.94 20.55
N CYS A 28 41.04 0.69 20.74
CA CYS A 28 40.44 -0.43 20.05
C CYS A 28 38.95 -0.60 20.41
N LEU A 29 38.52 -0.22 21.62
CA LEU A 29 37.12 -0.24 22.06
C LEU A 29 36.21 0.73 21.27
N LEU A 30 36.78 1.76 20.65
CA LEU A 30 36.05 2.67 19.76
C LEU A 30 35.62 1.99 18.44
N GLY A 31 36.34 0.95 18.03
CA GLY A 31 36.05 0.24 16.78
C GLY A 31 34.64 -0.30 16.69
N PRO A 32 34.13 -1.11 17.63
CA PRO A 32 32.76 -1.57 17.68
C PRO A 32 31.74 -0.43 17.72
N LEU A 33 32.02 0.65 18.48
CA LEU A 33 31.14 1.82 18.57
C LEU A 33 30.96 2.51 17.21
N LEU A 34 32.03 2.66 16.44
CA LEU A 34 31.98 3.23 15.10
C LEU A 34 31.25 2.33 14.09
N ALA A 35 31.18 1.03 14.34
CA ALA A 35 30.42 0.09 13.53
C ALA A 35 28.92 0.04 13.87
N LEU A 36 28.50 0.53 15.06
CA LEU A 36 27.11 0.49 15.51
C LEU A 36 26.10 1.09 14.51
N PRO A 37 26.35 2.25 13.86
CA PRO A 37 25.40 2.79 12.89
C PRO A 37 25.20 1.91 11.65
N LEU A 38 26.18 1.06 11.29
CA LEU A 38 26.05 0.10 10.21
C LEU A 38 25.22 -1.12 10.66
N LEU A 39 25.38 -1.56 11.90
CA LEU A 39 24.66 -2.69 12.48
C LEU A 39 23.24 -2.29 12.90
N TRP A 40 23.03 -1.01 13.21
CA TRP A 40 21.76 -0.44 13.66
C TRP A 40 21.41 0.83 12.87
N PRO A 41 21.12 0.69 11.57
CA PRO A 41 20.79 1.84 10.75
C PRO A 41 19.51 2.52 11.27
N ALA A 42 19.55 3.84 11.45
CA ALA A 42 18.34 4.62 11.63
C ALA A 42 17.52 4.54 10.33
N LEU A 43 16.40 3.84 10.37
CA LEU A 43 15.52 3.75 9.23
C LEU A 43 14.64 5.01 9.17
N PRO A 44 14.58 5.69 8.02
CA PRO A 44 13.82 6.92 7.91
C PRO A 44 12.33 6.67 8.20
N ARG A 45 11.77 7.53 9.00
CA ARG A 45 10.33 7.63 9.29
C ARG A 45 9.82 8.96 8.79
N PRO A 46 8.54 9.08 8.44
CA PRO A 46 7.93 10.37 8.16
C PRO A 46 8.07 11.34 9.33
N ASP A 47 8.11 12.63 9.03
CA ASP A 47 8.06 13.68 10.03
C ASP A 47 6.68 13.76 10.68
N GLU A 48 6.58 14.52 11.79
CA GLU A 48 5.31 14.82 12.46
C GLU A 48 4.31 15.43 11.46
N GLY A 49 3.07 14.98 11.52
CA GLY A 49 2.02 15.39 10.60
C GLY A 49 2.16 14.84 9.18
N ARG A 50 3.02 13.81 8.97
CA ARG A 50 3.26 13.18 7.68
C ARG A 50 3.07 11.69 7.72
N PHE A 51 2.77 11.11 6.58
CA PHE A 51 2.78 9.65 6.43
C PHE A 51 3.49 9.22 5.14
N SER A 52 3.93 7.98 5.11
CA SER A 52 4.36 7.28 3.91
C SER A 52 3.45 6.07 3.65
N LEU A 53 3.24 5.77 2.38
CA LEU A 53 2.47 4.64 1.90
C LEU A 53 3.36 3.74 1.06
N LEU A 54 3.36 2.44 1.36
CA LEU A 54 4.07 1.43 0.58
C LEU A 54 3.06 0.35 0.15
N ALA A 55 2.73 0.32 -1.14
CA ALA A 55 1.98 -0.76 -1.75
C ALA A 55 2.94 -1.89 -2.12
N ALA A 56 2.86 -3.00 -1.40
CA ALA A 56 3.77 -4.13 -1.58
C ALA A 56 3.42 -4.92 -2.86
N ASP A 57 4.44 -5.44 -3.54
CA ASP A 57 4.25 -6.39 -4.65
C ASP A 57 4.04 -7.79 -4.07
N VAL A 58 2.80 -8.10 -3.70
CA VAL A 58 2.40 -9.40 -3.14
C VAL A 58 1.88 -10.39 -4.19
N GLY A 59 1.98 -10.03 -5.47
CA GLY A 59 1.32 -10.73 -6.57
C GLY A 59 -0.14 -10.33 -6.68
N GLN A 60 -1.05 -11.28 -6.95
CA GLN A 60 -2.48 -10.99 -6.97
C GLN A 60 -3.00 -10.90 -5.53
N GLY A 61 -3.39 -9.71 -5.10
CA GLY A 61 -3.87 -9.41 -3.76
C GLY A 61 -3.43 -8.04 -3.27
N SER A 62 -3.84 -7.66 -2.07
CA SER A 62 -3.60 -6.35 -1.48
C SER A 62 -2.75 -6.42 -0.21
N ALA A 63 -1.78 -5.52 -0.10
CA ALA A 63 -1.07 -5.23 1.15
C ALA A 63 -0.45 -3.83 1.06
N VAL A 64 -0.90 -2.93 1.92
CA VAL A 64 -0.42 -1.54 1.97
C VAL A 64 0.05 -1.21 3.37
N LEU A 65 1.33 -0.84 3.49
CA LEU A 65 1.90 -0.36 4.75
C LEU A 65 1.82 1.16 4.79
N LEU A 66 1.19 1.69 5.82
CA LEU A 66 1.17 3.10 6.17
C LEU A 66 2.05 3.33 7.39
N ARG A 67 2.93 4.32 7.33
CA ARG A 67 3.79 4.69 8.45
C ARG A 67 3.66 6.18 8.73
N THR A 68 3.54 6.52 9.99
CA THR A 68 3.71 7.86 10.54
C THR A 68 5.05 7.93 11.29
N ARG A 69 5.29 8.97 12.03
CA ARG A 69 6.54 9.13 12.79
C ARG A 69 6.80 7.97 13.75
N GLN A 70 5.79 7.49 14.47
CA GLN A 70 5.93 6.47 15.52
C GLN A 70 5.04 5.25 15.33
N HIS A 71 4.02 5.34 14.44
CA HIS A 71 3.02 4.29 14.27
C HIS A 71 3.09 3.64 12.89
N SER A 72 2.62 2.39 12.83
CA SER A 72 2.55 1.60 11.60
C SER A 72 1.21 0.89 11.51
N LEU A 73 0.58 1.01 10.34
CA LEU A 73 -0.65 0.33 9.97
C LEU A 73 -0.41 -0.52 8.74
N LEU A 74 -0.85 -1.78 8.77
CA LEU A 74 -0.91 -2.63 7.59
C LEU A 74 -2.38 -2.80 7.16
N PHE A 75 -2.69 -2.36 5.96
CA PHE A 75 -3.99 -2.57 5.32
C PHE A 75 -3.88 -3.77 4.40
N ASP A 76 -4.59 -4.85 4.73
CA ASP A 76 -4.52 -6.19 4.15
C ASP A 76 -3.15 -6.87 4.28
N ALA A 77 -3.11 -8.17 4.02
CA ALA A 77 -1.96 -9.02 4.27
C ALA A 77 -1.56 -9.89 3.06
N GLY A 78 -2.15 -9.62 1.91
CA GLY A 78 -1.86 -10.32 0.67
C GLY A 78 -2.33 -11.79 0.65
N PRO A 79 -2.03 -12.50 -0.45
CA PRO A 79 -2.58 -13.81 -0.72
C PRO A 79 -1.96 -14.94 0.11
N ALA A 80 -2.75 -16.01 0.26
CA ALA A 80 -2.25 -17.36 0.53
C ALA A 80 -2.52 -18.26 -0.66
N THR A 81 -1.53 -19.04 -1.01
CA THR A 81 -1.63 -20.02 -2.11
C THR A 81 -1.45 -21.42 -1.54
N PRO A 82 -2.43 -22.32 -1.66
CA PRO A 82 -2.30 -23.70 -1.21
C PRO A 82 -1.01 -24.35 -1.74
N GLY A 83 -0.21 -24.95 -0.84
CA GLY A 83 1.05 -25.61 -1.18
C GLY A 83 2.24 -24.68 -1.49
N ALA A 84 2.01 -23.37 -1.70
CA ALA A 84 3.07 -22.40 -2.00
C ALA A 84 3.35 -21.41 -0.84
N GLY A 85 2.56 -21.47 0.24
CA GLY A 85 2.68 -20.55 1.38
C GLY A 85 1.91 -19.26 1.19
N ASP A 86 2.16 -18.29 2.06
CA ASP A 86 1.42 -17.02 2.11
C ASP A 86 2.34 -15.81 1.99
N ALA A 87 1.77 -14.68 1.60
CA ALA A 87 2.47 -13.40 1.46
C ALA A 87 3.00 -12.88 2.79
N GLY A 88 2.30 -13.15 3.89
CA GLY A 88 2.70 -12.74 5.23
C GLY A 88 4.07 -13.27 5.61
N ALA A 89 4.27 -14.59 5.48
CA ALA A 89 5.53 -15.23 5.81
C ALA A 89 6.65 -14.95 4.81
N ARG A 90 6.33 -14.95 3.52
CA ARG A 90 7.34 -14.91 2.44
C ARG A 90 7.78 -13.53 2.02
N LEU A 91 6.88 -12.55 2.10
CA LEU A 91 7.09 -11.20 1.59
C LEU A 91 6.97 -10.15 2.69
N LEU A 92 5.83 -10.09 3.39
CA LEU A 92 5.54 -8.99 4.30
C LEU A 92 6.39 -9.05 5.57
N TRP A 93 6.56 -10.21 6.19
CA TRP A 93 7.42 -10.35 7.37
C TRP A 93 8.87 -9.90 7.11
N PRO A 94 9.59 -10.41 6.09
CA PRO A 94 10.93 -9.92 5.78
C PRO A 94 10.95 -8.44 5.36
N LEU A 95 9.92 -7.95 4.67
CA LEU A 95 9.80 -6.55 4.29
C LEU A 95 9.66 -5.65 5.54
N LEU A 96 8.71 -5.96 6.42
CA LEU A 96 8.49 -5.22 7.67
C LEU A 96 9.76 -5.19 8.52
N ARG A 97 10.42 -6.32 8.67
CA ARG A 97 11.71 -6.37 9.37
C ARG A 97 12.79 -5.52 8.71
N ALA A 98 12.88 -5.53 7.38
CA ALA A 98 13.84 -4.72 6.64
C ALA A 98 13.56 -3.22 6.78
N LEU A 99 12.31 -2.84 7.01
CA LEU A 99 11.86 -1.48 7.29
C LEU A 99 11.93 -1.12 8.78
N GLY A 100 12.41 -2.03 9.64
CA GLY A 100 12.56 -1.81 11.09
C GLY A 100 11.27 -1.93 11.88
N GLU A 101 10.20 -2.42 11.26
CA GLU A 101 8.94 -2.65 11.97
C GLU A 101 9.07 -3.85 12.90
N ARG A 102 8.94 -3.60 14.21
CA ARG A 102 9.00 -4.63 15.25
C ARG A 102 7.62 -4.96 15.80
N ARG A 103 6.63 -4.16 15.49
CA ARG A 103 5.20 -4.32 15.80
C ARG A 103 4.38 -3.58 14.76
N LEU A 104 3.11 -3.89 14.68
CA LEU A 104 2.10 -3.06 14.02
C LEU A 104 1.16 -2.50 15.09
N ASP A 105 0.87 -1.22 15.02
CA ASP A 105 -0.11 -0.60 15.92
C ASP A 105 -1.53 -0.96 15.48
N LEU A 106 -1.75 -1.15 14.19
CA LEU A 106 -3.02 -1.58 13.63
C LEU A 106 -2.83 -2.46 12.39
N MET A 107 -3.60 -3.52 12.28
CA MET A 107 -3.83 -4.24 11.05
C MET A 107 -5.30 -4.05 10.66
N VAL A 108 -5.56 -3.66 9.42
CA VAL A 108 -6.91 -3.59 8.85
C VAL A 108 -7.05 -4.74 7.86
N LEU A 109 -8.06 -5.58 8.03
CA LEU A 109 -8.41 -6.63 7.07
C LEU A 109 -9.72 -6.21 6.39
N SER A 110 -9.59 -5.75 5.15
CA SER A 110 -10.69 -5.11 4.43
C SER A 110 -11.90 -6.01 4.29
N HIS A 111 -11.70 -7.26 3.93
CA HIS A 111 -12.72 -8.31 3.85
C HIS A 111 -12.04 -9.69 3.92
N ARG A 112 -12.81 -10.79 3.85
CA ARG A 112 -12.32 -12.15 4.18
C ARG A 112 -11.62 -12.89 3.03
N ASP A 113 -11.56 -12.36 1.82
CA ASP A 113 -11.01 -13.09 0.67
C ASP A 113 -9.52 -13.33 0.82
N LEU A 114 -9.04 -14.50 0.34
CA LEU A 114 -7.70 -14.99 0.62
C LEU A 114 -6.57 -14.11 0.05
N ASP A 115 -6.85 -13.32 -0.95
CA ASP A 115 -5.90 -12.38 -1.53
C ASP A 115 -5.74 -11.10 -0.70
N HIS A 116 -6.56 -10.94 0.35
CA HIS A 116 -6.49 -9.87 1.35
C HIS A 116 -6.04 -10.37 2.73
N VAL A 117 -6.61 -11.49 3.20
CA VAL A 117 -6.33 -12.00 4.56
C VAL A 117 -5.32 -13.13 4.60
N GLY A 118 -4.91 -13.66 3.45
CA GLY A 118 -4.13 -14.90 3.36
C GLY A 118 -2.84 -14.90 4.18
N GLY A 119 -2.12 -13.78 4.20
CA GLY A 119 -0.89 -13.62 4.96
C GLY A 119 -1.07 -13.26 6.42
N ALA A 120 -2.29 -12.90 6.86
CA ALA A 120 -2.52 -12.35 8.19
C ALA A 120 -2.16 -13.33 9.31
N ALA A 121 -2.51 -14.62 9.16
CA ALA A 121 -2.21 -15.64 10.17
C ALA A 121 -0.71 -15.78 10.45
N SER A 122 0.10 -15.74 9.40
CA SER A 122 1.56 -15.82 9.49
C SER A 122 2.18 -14.57 10.11
N LEU A 123 1.62 -13.40 9.82
CA LEU A 123 2.07 -12.14 10.43
C LEU A 123 1.73 -12.09 11.91
N LEU A 124 0.48 -12.40 12.29
CA LEU A 124 0.02 -12.43 13.69
C LEU A 124 0.82 -13.43 14.55
N ALA A 125 1.37 -14.47 13.94
CA ALA A 125 2.23 -15.43 14.63
C ALA A 125 3.68 -14.94 14.85
N ARG A 126 4.12 -13.91 14.11
CA ARG A 126 5.53 -13.48 14.07
C ARG A 126 5.76 -12.06 14.53
N LEU A 127 4.73 -11.23 14.47
CA LEU A 127 4.83 -9.81 14.75
C LEU A 127 3.71 -9.41 15.72
N PRO A 128 4.01 -8.74 16.84
CA PRO A 128 3.01 -8.16 17.69
C PRO A 128 2.13 -7.17 16.91
N VAL A 129 0.81 -7.33 17.00
CA VAL A 129 -0.18 -6.44 16.45
C VAL A 129 -1.04 -5.94 17.60
N ALA A 130 -1.10 -4.62 17.81
CA ALA A 130 -1.79 -4.07 18.97
C ALA A 130 -3.32 -4.11 18.81
N GLN A 131 -3.81 -3.87 17.60
CA GLN A 131 -5.25 -3.86 17.29
C GLN A 131 -5.51 -4.43 15.90
N LEU A 132 -6.71 -4.99 15.72
CA LEU A 132 -7.22 -5.46 14.45
C LEU A 132 -8.55 -4.78 14.14
N ARG A 133 -8.70 -4.20 12.96
CA ARG A 133 -9.99 -3.78 12.40
C ARG A 133 -10.31 -4.67 11.20
N HIS A 134 -11.57 -5.02 11.03
CA HIS A 134 -11.89 -6.05 10.05
C HIS A 134 -13.36 -6.03 9.58
N SER A 135 -13.60 -6.64 8.42
CA SER A 135 -14.94 -7.04 7.96
C SER A 135 -15.01 -8.56 7.79
N LEU A 136 -14.62 -9.26 8.86
CA LEU A 136 -14.66 -10.72 8.94
C LEU A 136 -15.94 -11.17 9.67
N GLU A 137 -16.39 -12.40 9.36
CA GLU A 137 -17.51 -13.02 10.05
C GLU A 137 -17.19 -13.34 11.52
N PRO A 138 -18.18 -13.29 12.41
CA PRO A 138 -18.02 -13.77 13.77
C PRO A 138 -17.52 -15.22 13.78
N GLY A 139 -16.49 -15.50 14.61
CA GLY A 139 -15.88 -16.82 14.69
C GLY A 139 -14.80 -17.09 13.64
N HIS A 140 -14.44 -16.13 12.80
CA HIS A 140 -13.32 -16.28 11.88
C HIS A 140 -12.01 -16.61 12.64
N PRO A 141 -11.18 -17.59 12.18
CA PRO A 141 -10.00 -18.07 12.92
C PRO A 141 -8.98 -16.98 13.26
N LEU A 142 -8.88 -15.90 12.47
CA LEU A 142 -7.99 -14.78 12.75
C LEU A 142 -8.40 -14.01 14.01
N LEU A 143 -9.69 -13.96 14.34
CA LEU A 143 -10.22 -13.28 15.54
C LEU A 143 -9.90 -14.07 16.82
N ALA A 144 -9.69 -15.36 16.71
CA ALA A 144 -9.30 -16.23 17.84
C ALA A 144 -7.81 -16.11 18.22
N ARG A 145 -7.03 -15.25 17.54
CA ARG A 145 -5.59 -15.05 17.80
C ARG A 145 -5.26 -14.20 19.02
N GLY A 146 -6.27 -13.73 19.76
CA GLY A 146 -6.06 -12.95 20.99
C GLY A 146 -5.67 -11.49 20.79
N VAL A 147 -5.72 -10.98 19.56
CA VAL A 147 -5.54 -9.57 19.28
C VAL A 147 -6.86 -8.83 19.47
N PRO A 148 -6.88 -7.72 20.23
CA PRO A 148 -8.07 -6.88 20.35
C PRO A 148 -8.59 -6.50 18.97
N SER A 149 -9.85 -6.84 18.68
CA SER A 149 -10.41 -6.68 17.35
C SER A 149 -11.74 -5.92 17.38
N THR A 150 -11.97 -5.11 16.36
CA THR A 150 -13.20 -4.33 16.20
C THR A 150 -13.64 -4.37 14.74
N PRO A 151 -14.91 -4.65 14.44
CA PRO A 151 -15.43 -4.55 13.09
C PRO A 151 -15.25 -3.15 12.52
N CYS A 152 -14.94 -3.06 11.22
CA CYS A 152 -14.92 -1.80 10.51
C CYS A 152 -16.32 -1.19 10.45
N GLN A 153 -16.39 0.12 10.68
CA GLN A 153 -17.62 0.90 10.54
C GLN A 153 -17.27 2.33 10.15
N ALA A 154 -18.03 2.89 9.23
CA ALA A 154 -17.92 4.28 8.84
C ALA A 154 -18.04 5.21 10.04
N GLY A 155 -17.25 6.28 10.06
CA GLY A 155 -17.19 7.23 11.17
C GLY A 155 -16.19 6.87 12.27
N GLN A 156 -15.56 5.70 12.25
CA GLN A 156 -14.45 5.40 13.16
C GLN A 156 -13.24 6.23 12.77
N ARG A 157 -12.72 7.04 13.72
CA ARG A 157 -11.61 7.99 13.51
C ARG A 157 -10.56 7.84 14.59
N TRP A 158 -9.32 8.11 14.22
CA TRP A 158 -8.19 8.26 15.16
C TRP A 158 -7.10 9.12 14.54
N ASP A 159 -6.25 9.68 15.38
CA ASP A 159 -5.10 10.50 14.98
C ASP A 159 -3.81 9.88 15.51
N TRP A 160 -2.79 9.79 14.67
CA TRP A 160 -1.44 9.40 15.02
C TRP A 160 -0.43 10.39 14.47
N ASP A 161 0.40 10.92 15.34
CA ASP A 161 1.49 11.83 14.96
C ASP A 161 1.02 12.99 14.05
N GLY A 162 -0.19 13.53 14.28
CA GLY A 162 -0.77 14.60 13.48
C GLY A 162 -1.34 14.17 12.12
N VAL A 163 -1.47 12.86 11.89
CA VAL A 163 -2.13 12.27 10.70
C VAL A 163 -3.48 11.72 11.11
N ARG A 164 -4.53 12.08 10.39
CA ARG A 164 -5.91 11.63 10.63
C ARG A 164 -6.22 10.41 9.80
N PHE A 165 -6.82 9.42 10.44
CA PHE A 165 -7.33 8.18 9.86
C PHE A 165 -8.83 8.11 10.06
N GLU A 166 -9.56 7.69 9.03
CA GLU A 166 -11.00 7.53 9.08
C GLU A 166 -11.44 6.32 8.25
N LEU A 167 -12.22 5.43 8.85
CA LEU A 167 -12.98 4.44 8.10
C LEU A 167 -14.26 5.10 7.59
N ILE A 168 -14.45 5.10 6.27
CA ILE A 168 -15.61 5.70 5.61
C ILE A 168 -16.58 4.65 5.07
N HIS A 169 -16.23 3.36 5.17
CA HIS A 169 -17.04 2.20 4.80
C HIS A 169 -16.57 0.96 5.57
N PRO A 170 -17.45 -0.03 5.88
CA PRO A 170 -18.88 -0.11 5.58
C PRO A 170 -19.73 0.79 6.49
N PHE A 171 -20.90 1.19 6.04
CA PHE A 171 -21.85 1.95 6.85
C PHE A 171 -22.45 1.09 7.96
N GLU A 172 -22.71 -0.17 7.67
CA GLU A 172 -23.13 -1.17 8.65
C GLU A 172 -22.00 -2.20 8.83
N PRO A 173 -21.53 -2.44 10.07
CA PRO A 173 -20.44 -3.38 10.32
C PRO A 173 -20.91 -4.81 10.07
N GLY A 174 -20.00 -5.60 9.48
CA GLY A 174 -20.27 -7.03 9.26
C GLY A 174 -19.53 -7.59 8.04
N PRO A 175 -19.62 -8.91 7.82
CA PRO A 175 -18.89 -9.60 6.77
C PRO A 175 -19.53 -9.47 5.37
N GLY A 176 -20.59 -8.69 5.23
CA GLY A 176 -21.44 -8.68 4.04
C GLY A 176 -22.37 -9.89 3.95
N ALA A 177 -23.28 -9.87 3.02
CA ALA A 177 -24.14 -11.01 2.73
C ALA A 177 -23.31 -12.18 2.15
N LYS A 178 -23.83 -13.40 2.24
CA LYS A 178 -23.17 -14.58 1.68
C LYS A 178 -22.93 -14.39 0.17
N GLY A 179 -21.66 -14.48 -0.24
CA GLY A 179 -21.26 -14.24 -1.63
C GLY A 179 -21.03 -12.77 -2.01
N GLN A 180 -21.16 -11.85 -1.07
CA GLN A 180 -20.94 -10.40 -1.26
C GLN A 180 -19.86 -9.87 -0.31
N THR A 181 -18.77 -10.61 -0.14
CA THR A 181 -17.68 -10.27 0.78
C THR A 181 -17.04 -8.92 0.44
N ASN A 182 -16.89 -8.63 -0.83
CA ASN A 182 -16.31 -7.39 -1.33
C ASN A 182 -17.16 -6.16 -0.94
N ALA A 183 -18.48 -6.33 -0.90
CA ALA A 183 -19.39 -5.26 -0.50
C ALA A 183 -19.21 -4.79 0.95
N ALA A 184 -18.55 -5.59 1.80
CA ALA A 184 -18.26 -5.24 3.19
C ALA A 184 -16.84 -4.67 3.38
N SER A 185 -16.07 -4.46 2.31
CA SER A 185 -14.69 -3.99 2.41
C SER A 185 -14.56 -2.74 3.26
N CYS A 186 -13.64 -2.75 4.22
CA CYS A 186 -13.23 -1.53 4.90
C CYS A 186 -12.63 -0.55 3.89
N VAL A 187 -13.09 0.69 3.89
CA VAL A 187 -12.47 1.78 3.14
C VAL A 187 -11.83 2.74 4.12
N LEU A 188 -10.52 2.94 3.98
CA LEU A 188 -9.74 3.78 4.87
C LEU A 188 -9.26 5.03 4.14
N ARG A 189 -9.59 6.19 4.71
CA ARG A 189 -9.09 7.51 4.33
C ARG A 189 -8.01 7.95 5.31
N VAL A 190 -6.88 8.40 4.79
CA VAL A 190 -5.76 8.90 5.58
C VAL A 190 -5.41 10.30 5.10
N GLU A 191 -5.35 11.25 6.02
CA GLU A 191 -5.07 12.65 5.72
C GLU A 191 -3.91 13.17 6.58
N ASP A 192 -2.92 13.74 5.92
CA ASP A 192 -1.79 14.37 6.59
C ASP A 192 -2.10 15.82 7.02
N ALA A 193 -1.22 16.42 7.84
CA ALA A 193 -1.40 17.78 8.34
C ALA A 193 -1.41 18.89 7.24
N ARG A 194 -1.02 18.56 6.00
CA ARG A 194 -1.08 19.47 4.84
C ARG A 194 -2.30 19.20 3.95
N GLY A 195 -3.19 18.30 4.34
CA GLY A 195 -4.37 17.93 3.58
C GLY A 195 -4.09 16.99 2.41
N ARG A 196 -2.94 16.29 2.36
CA ARG A 196 -2.68 15.24 1.39
C ARG A 196 -3.42 13.99 1.83
N VAL A 197 -4.16 13.39 0.93
CA VAL A 197 -5.06 12.26 1.24
C VAL A 197 -4.69 11.03 0.44
N ALA A 198 -4.69 9.88 1.11
CA ALA A 198 -4.69 8.56 0.49
C ALA A 198 -5.98 7.81 0.83
N LEU A 199 -6.52 7.10 -0.14
CA LEU A 199 -7.73 6.30 -0.03
C LEU A 199 -7.42 4.84 -0.37
N MET A 200 -7.61 3.94 0.59
CA MET A 200 -7.54 2.49 0.40
C MET A 200 -8.96 1.92 0.38
N THR A 201 -9.34 1.27 -0.71
CA THR A 201 -10.73 0.94 -1.00
C THR A 201 -11.09 -0.52 -0.82
N GLY A 202 -10.11 -1.40 -0.54
CA GLY A 202 -10.35 -2.85 -0.60
C GLY A 202 -10.95 -3.23 -1.96
N ASP A 203 -11.95 -4.09 -1.92
CA ASP A 203 -12.57 -4.62 -3.15
C ASP A 203 -14.01 -4.13 -3.37
N ILE A 204 -14.33 -2.90 -2.91
CA ILE A 204 -15.65 -2.32 -3.16
C ILE A 204 -15.99 -2.35 -4.65
N GLY A 205 -17.28 -2.55 -4.94
CA GLY A 205 -17.84 -2.46 -6.29
C GLY A 205 -18.58 -1.15 -6.53
N VAL A 206 -19.13 -0.99 -7.73
CA VAL A 206 -19.86 0.22 -8.16
C VAL A 206 -21.02 0.57 -7.22
N GLU A 207 -21.68 -0.42 -6.61
CA GLU A 207 -22.78 -0.19 -5.67
C GLU A 207 -22.28 0.57 -4.41
N GLN A 208 -21.17 0.13 -3.83
CA GLN A 208 -20.59 0.76 -2.64
C GLN A 208 -19.97 2.12 -2.99
N GLU A 209 -19.37 2.25 -4.17
CA GLU A 209 -18.91 3.55 -4.69
C GLU A 209 -20.06 4.55 -4.81
N THR A 210 -21.21 4.09 -5.31
CA THR A 210 -22.41 4.92 -5.41
C THR A 210 -22.94 5.33 -4.04
N ALA A 211 -22.91 4.43 -3.06
CA ALA A 211 -23.31 4.74 -1.68
C ALA A 211 -22.36 5.77 -1.03
N LEU A 212 -21.05 5.64 -1.25
CA LEU A 212 -20.05 6.60 -0.77
C LEU A 212 -20.25 7.98 -1.42
N LEU A 213 -20.50 8.03 -2.72
CA LEU A 213 -20.80 9.28 -3.44
C LEU A 213 -22.08 9.96 -2.91
N ALA A 214 -23.10 9.18 -2.60
CA ALA A 214 -24.36 9.71 -2.05
C ALA A 214 -24.19 10.22 -0.60
N HIS A 215 -23.24 9.64 0.15
CA HIS A 215 -23.01 10.00 1.55
C HIS A 215 -22.20 11.30 1.68
N ASP A 216 -21.00 11.32 1.13
CA ASP A 216 -20.12 12.50 1.13
C ASP A 216 -19.11 12.44 -0.03
N PRO A 217 -19.43 13.03 -1.19
CA PRO A 217 -18.52 13.02 -2.33
C PRO A 217 -17.24 13.82 -2.09
N GLN A 218 -17.24 14.80 -1.17
CA GLN A 218 -16.05 15.62 -0.89
C GLN A 218 -15.03 14.86 -0.04
N ALA A 219 -15.49 13.99 0.85
CA ALA A 219 -14.61 13.12 1.64
C ALA A 219 -13.83 12.11 0.78
N LEU A 220 -14.25 11.88 -0.48
CA LEU A 220 -13.58 10.94 -1.38
C LEU A 220 -12.34 11.52 -2.05
N ARG A 221 -12.20 12.87 -2.11
CA ARG A 221 -11.05 13.49 -2.78
C ARG A 221 -9.74 13.02 -2.17
N ALA A 222 -8.83 12.49 -3.02
CA ALA A 222 -7.56 11.91 -2.56
C ALA A 222 -6.47 12.07 -3.62
N GLU A 223 -5.24 12.36 -3.19
CA GLU A 223 -4.05 12.42 -4.06
C GLU A 223 -3.64 11.01 -4.50
N VAL A 224 -3.77 10.03 -3.59
CA VAL A 224 -3.43 8.63 -3.86
C VAL A 224 -4.67 7.75 -3.69
N LEU A 225 -5.00 7.00 -4.73
CA LEU A 225 -6.03 5.96 -4.69
C LEU A 225 -5.38 4.58 -4.82
N VAL A 226 -5.54 3.72 -3.82
CA VAL A 226 -5.34 2.29 -4.00
C VAL A 226 -6.62 1.75 -4.63
N VAL A 227 -6.50 1.36 -5.89
CA VAL A 227 -7.64 1.08 -6.79
C VAL A 227 -8.40 -0.15 -6.34
N ALA A 228 -9.70 -0.03 -6.26
CA ALA A 228 -10.60 -1.08 -5.79
C ALA A 228 -10.51 -2.35 -6.64
N HIS A 229 -10.56 -3.50 -5.94
CA HIS A 229 -10.70 -4.82 -6.54
C HIS A 229 -9.66 -5.09 -7.64
N HIS A 230 -8.40 -4.67 -7.37
CA HIS A 230 -7.25 -4.83 -8.27
C HIS A 230 -7.47 -4.27 -9.68
N GLY A 231 -8.41 -3.35 -9.86
CA GLY A 231 -8.81 -2.82 -11.15
C GLY A 231 -9.79 -3.73 -11.90
N SER A 232 -10.66 -4.44 -11.19
CA SER A 232 -11.78 -5.21 -11.76
C SER A 232 -12.74 -4.32 -12.53
N ARG A 233 -13.34 -4.83 -13.61
CA ARG A 233 -14.35 -4.12 -14.42
C ARG A 233 -15.54 -3.62 -13.59
N GLY A 234 -15.92 -4.35 -12.53
CA GLY A 234 -17.05 -4.06 -11.64
C GLY A 234 -16.77 -3.02 -10.57
N SER A 235 -15.63 -2.32 -10.65
CA SER A 235 -15.23 -1.27 -9.70
C SER A 235 -14.68 -0.05 -10.43
N SER A 236 -14.31 0.99 -9.67
CA SER A 236 -13.69 2.22 -10.18
C SER A 236 -14.54 2.88 -11.26
N SER A 237 -15.81 3.16 -10.95
CA SER A 237 -16.75 3.83 -11.85
C SER A 237 -16.27 5.24 -12.20
N SER A 238 -16.67 5.75 -13.37
CA SER A 238 -16.28 7.10 -13.80
C SER A 238 -16.72 8.17 -12.79
N ALA A 239 -17.91 8.05 -12.19
CA ALA A 239 -18.40 9.00 -11.20
C ALA A 239 -17.54 8.97 -9.92
N PHE A 240 -17.17 7.78 -9.44
CA PHE A 240 -16.29 7.63 -8.29
C PHE A 240 -14.91 8.21 -8.57
N LEU A 241 -14.30 7.88 -9.71
CA LEU A 241 -12.99 8.40 -10.08
C LEU A 241 -12.96 9.91 -10.27
N GLN A 242 -14.06 10.52 -10.77
CA GLN A 242 -14.20 11.97 -10.86
C GLN A 242 -14.28 12.63 -9.48
N ALA A 243 -14.95 12.02 -8.52
CA ALA A 243 -15.03 12.53 -7.15
C ALA A 243 -13.69 12.39 -6.41
N VAL A 244 -13.01 11.23 -6.55
CA VAL A 244 -11.69 11.01 -5.95
C VAL A 244 -10.65 11.90 -6.60
N ALA A 245 -10.67 12.05 -7.92
CA ALA A 245 -9.73 12.82 -8.75
C ALA A 245 -8.25 12.55 -8.36
N PRO A 246 -7.78 11.30 -8.38
CA PRO A 246 -6.47 10.95 -7.85
C PRO A 246 -5.34 11.35 -8.80
N ASP A 247 -4.25 11.91 -8.25
CA ASP A 247 -3.01 12.12 -9.00
C ASP A 247 -2.32 10.77 -9.29
N TRP A 248 -2.38 9.85 -8.32
CA TRP A 248 -1.81 8.51 -8.39
C TRP A 248 -2.87 7.44 -8.16
N ALA A 249 -3.00 6.53 -9.11
CA ALA A 249 -3.84 5.36 -9.01
C ALA A 249 -2.98 4.09 -8.94
N VAL A 250 -2.94 3.46 -7.77
CA VAL A 250 -2.09 2.29 -7.49
C VAL A 250 -2.91 1.03 -7.60
N ILE A 251 -2.54 0.17 -8.53
CA ILE A 251 -3.19 -1.12 -8.77
C ILE A 251 -2.28 -2.23 -8.29
N GLN A 252 -2.69 -2.95 -7.25
CA GLN A 252 -2.01 -4.15 -6.77
C GLN A 252 -2.55 -5.38 -7.50
N ALA A 253 -1.85 -5.84 -8.51
CA ALA A 253 -2.25 -6.99 -9.33
C ALA A 253 -1.04 -7.87 -9.64
N GLY A 254 -1.27 -9.16 -9.77
CA GLY A 254 -0.22 -10.13 -10.11
C GLY A 254 0.14 -10.11 -11.59
N TYR A 255 1.41 -10.34 -11.90
CA TYR A 255 1.86 -10.49 -13.27
C TYR A 255 1.13 -11.66 -13.96
N ARG A 256 0.56 -11.40 -15.13
CA ARG A 256 -0.23 -12.38 -15.89
C ARG A 256 -1.32 -13.08 -15.06
N ASN A 257 -1.97 -12.34 -14.15
CA ASN A 257 -3.01 -12.91 -13.31
C ASN A 257 -4.19 -13.45 -14.15
N ARG A 258 -4.80 -14.54 -13.68
CA ARG A 258 -5.89 -15.24 -14.36
C ARG A 258 -7.19 -14.45 -14.50
N PHE A 259 -7.31 -13.35 -13.74
CA PHE A 259 -8.52 -12.53 -13.71
C PHE A 259 -8.50 -11.44 -14.80
N GLY A 260 -7.34 -11.24 -15.47
CA GLY A 260 -7.16 -10.17 -16.45
C GLY A 260 -7.16 -8.77 -15.82
N HIS A 261 -6.82 -8.68 -14.55
CA HIS A 261 -6.71 -7.38 -13.84
C HIS A 261 -5.36 -6.72 -14.09
N PRO A 262 -5.31 -5.37 -14.20
CA PRO A 262 -6.45 -4.46 -14.29
C PRO A 262 -7.19 -4.59 -15.62
N HIS A 263 -8.51 -4.45 -15.61
CA HIS A 263 -9.33 -4.48 -16.81
C HIS A 263 -9.07 -3.23 -17.67
N PRO A 264 -9.01 -3.35 -19.02
CA PRO A 264 -8.72 -2.20 -19.89
C PRO A 264 -9.68 -1.00 -19.72
N GLU A 265 -10.96 -1.26 -19.45
CA GLU A 265 -11.93 -0.19 -19.17
C GLU A 265 -11.60 0.61 -17.91
N VAL A 266 -11.02 -0.03 -16.88
CA VAL A 266 -10.59 0.67 -15.67
C VAL A 266 -9.40 1.55 -15.97
N LEU A 267 -8.44 1.04 -16.74
CA LEU A 267 -7.28 1.84 -17.18
C LEU A 267 -7.72 3.05 -18.00
N ALA A 268 -8.69 2.87 -18.92
CA ALA A 268 -9.25 3.95 -19.71
C ALA A 268 -9.95 5.02 -18.83
N ARG A 269 -10.74 4.60 -17.83
CA ARG A 269 -11.39 5.51 -16.88
C ARG A 269 -10.40 6.29 -16.02
N LEU A 270 -9.34 5.64 -15.54
CA LEU A 270 -8.24 6.29 -14.81
C LEU A 270 -7.49 7.29 -15.69
N GLY A 271 -7.23 6.94 -16.95
CA GLY A 271 -6.63 7.86 -17.92
C GLY A 271 -7.52 9.07 -18.21
N ALA A 272 -8.84 8.86 -18.28
CA ALA A 272 -9.80 9.95 -18.53
C ALA A 272 -9.84 11.01 -17.41
N VAL A 273 -9.53 10.64 -16.16
CA VAL A 273 -9.41 11.60 -15.05
C VAL A 273 -7.97 12.11 -14.86
N GLY A 274 -7.04 11.75 -15.74
CA GLY A 274 -5.66 12.23 -15.73
C GLY A 274 -4.75 11.59 -14.68
N SER A 275 -5.15 10.46 -14.09
CA SER A 275 -4.36 9.79 -13.05
C SER A 275 -3.10 9.14 -13.62
N LYS A 276 -1.99 9.24 -12.87
CA LYS A 276 -0.79 8.45 -13.10
C LYS A 276 -1.02 7.04 -12.58
N VAL A 277 -1.15 6.08 -13.48
CA VAL A 277 -1.41 4.68 -13.11
C VAL A 277 -0.11 3.97 -12.78
N VAL A 278 -0.06 3.39 -11.57
CA VAL A 278 1.02 2.52 -11.11
C VAL A 278 0.50 1.11 -10.93
N ARG A 279 1.23 0.13 -11.48
CA ARG A 279 0.87 -1.29 -11.37
C ARG A 279 2.00 -2.05 -10.67
N THR A 280 1.70 -2.78 -9.61
CA THR A 280 2.73 -3.52 -8.86
C THR A 280 3.37 -4.64 -9.67
N ASP A 281 2.65 -5.24 -10.61
CA ASP A 281 3.21 -6.24 -11.53
C ASP A 281 4.31 -5.69 -12.45
N ARG A 282 4.38 -4.37 -12.65
CA ARG A 282 5.41 -3.68 -13.43
C ARG A 282 6.41 -2.91 -12.57
N CYS A 283 5.91 -2.12 -11.64
CA CYS A 283 6.66 -1.27 -10.73
C CYS A 283 7.43 -2.06 -9.66
N GLY A 284 6.94 -3.24 -9.28
CA GLY A 284 7.30 -3.89 -8.03
C GLY A 284 6.56 -3.20 -6.87
N ALA A 285 7.14 -3.15 -5.68
CA ALA A 285 6.57 -2.34 -4.63
C ALA A 285 6.67 -0.84 -5.00
N TRP A 286 5.61 -0.12 -4.70
CA TRP A 286 5.53 1.33 -4.89
C TRP A 286 5.51 2.04 -3.55
N GLU A 287 6.42 2.98 -3.39
CA GLU A 287 6.50 3.80 -2.18
C GLU A 287 6.18 5.26 -2.53
N TRP A 288 5.34 5.87 -1.70
CA TRP A 288 4.96 7.26 -1.80
C TRP A 288 5.15 7.95 -0.45
N SER A 289 5.73 9.13 -0.49
CA SER A 289 6.03 9.94 0.69
C SER A 289 6.14 11.42 0.31
N GLU A 290 6.53 12.26 1.25
CA GLU A 290 6.87 13.67 0.99
C GLU A 290 8.03 13.81 -0.02
N ALA A 291 8.96 12.87 -0.04
CA ALA A 291 10.09 12.87 -0.97
C ALA A 291 9.69 12.51 -2.43
N GLY A 292 8.44 12.11 -2.64
CA GLY A 292 7.92 11.71 -3.95
C GLY A 292 7.49 10.24 -4.00
N ALA A 293 7.34 9.74 -5.22
CA ALA A 293 6.91 8.38 -5.50
C ALA A 293 8.03 7.58 -6.19
N THR A 294 8.21 6.33 -5.80
CA THR A 294 9.27 5.46 -6.34
C THR A 294 8.78 4.04 -6.60
N CYS A 295 9.24 3.46 -7.71
CA CYS A 295 9.05 2.06 -8.06
C CYS A 295 10.30 1.24 -7.70
N THR A 296 10.14 0.14 -6.97
CA THR A 296 11.28 -0.68 -6.56
C THR A 296 12.06 -1.25 -7.75
N ARG A 297 11.39 -1.55 -8.87
CA ARG A 297 12.05 -2.08 -10.07
C ARG A 297 12.84 -1.02 -10.83
N GLU A 298 12.48 0.26 -10.71
CA GLU A 298 13.20 1.39 -11.31
C GLU A 298 14.44 1.75 -10.51
N VAL A 299 14.31 1.89 -9.18
CA VAL A 299 15.43 2.28 -8.32
C VAL A 299 16.42 1.15 -8.03
N ARG A 300 15.99 -0.11 -8.23
CA ARG A 300 16.82 -1.32 -8.04
C ARG A 300 16.61 -2.30 -9.18
N PRO A 301 16.98 -1.95 -10.41
CA PRO A 301 16.85 -2.84 -11.56
C PRO A 301 17.69 -4.11 -11.32
N ARG A 302 17.11 -5.26 -11.64
CA ARG A 302 17.80 -6.54 -11.57
C ARG A 302 17.64 -7.27 -12.90
N HIS A 303 18.72 -7.74 -13.47
CA HIS A 303 18.77 -8.38 -14.78
C HIS A 303 17.96 -9.68 -14.90
N TRP A 304 17.65 -10.33 -13.77
CA TRP A 304 16.83 -11.57 -13.75
C TRP A 304 15.32 -11.33 -13.54
N ARG A 305 14.87 -10.07 -13.48
CA ARG A 305 13.45 -9.75 -13.42
C ARG A 305 12.93 -9.61 -14.83
N ASP A 306 11.83 -10.30 -15.13
CA ASP A 306 11.08 -10.04 -16.36
C ASP A 306 10.72 -8.55 -16.41
N GLN A 307 11.16 -7.88 -17.46
CA GLN A 307 10.65 -6.55 -17.78
C GLN A 307 9.42 -6.78 -18.67
N PRO A 308 8.20 -6.50 -18.18
CA PRO A 308 7.05 -6.55 -19.07
C PRO A 308 7.28 -5.56 -20.21
N PRO A 309 6.82 -5.88 -21.43
CA PRO A 309 6.93 -4.94 -22.54
C PRO A 309 6.31 -3.59 -22.17
N PRO A 310 6.89 -2.47 -22.65
CA PRO A 310 6.30 -1.15 -22.43
C PRO A 310 4.81 -1.18 -22.85
N GLU A 311 3.97 -0.48 -22.10
CA GLU A 311 2.58 -0.33 -22.52
C GLU A 311 2.57 0.31 -23.90
N PRO A 312 1.74 -0.21 -24.85
CA PRO A 312 1.53 0.51 -26.07
C PRO A 312 1.06 1.91 -25.67
N ALA A 313 1.76 2.94 -26.16
CA ALA A 313 1.36 4.32 -25.92
C ALA A 313 -0.14 4.41 -26.19
N ALA A 314 -0.90 4.87 -25.19
CA ALA A 314 -2.32 5.12 -25.37
C ALA A 314 -2.41 5.96 -26.65
N GLN A 315 -3.04 5.43 -27.67
CA GLN A 315 -3.22 6.12 -28.94
C GLN A 315 -3.84 7.45 -28.57
N ALA A 316 -3.04 8.52 -28.61
CA ALA A 316 -3.55 9.88 -28.54
C ALA A 316 -4.64 9.94 -29.58
N GLY A 317 -5.89 10.06 -29.12
CA GLY A 317 -7.06 10.06 -30.00
C GLY A 317 -6.78 11.05 -31.12
N SER A 318 -6.67 10.53 -32.33
CA SER A 318 -6.72 11.35 -33.52
C SER A 318 -8.04 12.11 -33.46
N VAL A 319 -7.95 13.38 -33.08
CA VAL A 319 -9.04 14.31 -33.29
C VAL A 319 -9.24 14.36 -34.79
N VAL A 320 -10.23 13.61 -35.26
CA VAL A 320 -10.72 13.76 -36.63
C VAL A 320 -11.28 15.18 -36.69
N ALA A 321 -10.53 16.07 -37.30
CA ALA A 321 -10.99 17.41 -37.62
C ALA A 321 -12.22 17.25 -38.53
N MET A 322 -13.39 17.57 -38.00
CA MET A 322 -14.58 17.71 -38.83
C MET A 322 -14.32 18.81 -39.87
N PRO A 323 -14.62 18.57 -41.18
CA PRO A 323 -14.52 19.61 -42.16
C PRO A 323 -15.50 20.74 -41.83
N ARG A 324 -14.99 22.00 -41.81
CA ARG A 324 -15.82 23.17 -41.69
C ARG A 324 -16.81 23.21 -42.86
N ALA A 325 -18.08 23.23 -42.53
CA ALA A 325 -19.15 23.43 -43.52
C ALA A 325 -19.05 24.82 -44.15
N GLY A 326 -18.97 24.86 -45.45
CA GLY A 326 -19.44 25.80 -46.45
C GLY A 326 -19.26 27.28 -46.20
N GLU A 327 -18.30 27.93 -46.88
CA GLU A 327 -18.44 29.28 -47.34
C GLU A 327 -19.17 29.23 -48.69
N PRO A 328 -20.24 30.07 -48.91
CA PRO A 328 -20.88 30.21 -50.23
C PRO A 328 -20.08 31.17 -51.08
N ARG A 329 -20.09 30.85 -52.39
CA ARG A 329 -19.63 31.76 -53.45
C ARG A 329 -20.57 32.93 -53.65
#